data_ef65b7b36e3dc4bcb0c6e6d5add2682b
#
_entry.id   ef65b7b36e3dc4bcb0c6e6d5add2682b
#
_cell.length_a   1.000
_cell.length_b   1.000
_cell.length_c   1.000
_cell.angle_alpha   90.00
_cell.angle_beta   90.00
_cell.angle_gamma   90.00
#
_symmetry.space_group_name_H-M   'P 1'
#
loop_
_entity.id
_entity.type
_entity.pdbx_description
1 polymer ?
#
loop_
_entity_poly.entity_id
_entity_poly.type
_entity_poly.pdbx_seq_one_letter_code
_entity_poly.pdbx_strand_id
1 'polypeptide(L)'
;MTNENKHSDCSNMANQGMNDASSARKGSITHVIFDMDGLLLGINTEKFYTEVQEIILARYNKNFDWSLKAKMMGKKAIEAARVFVEETGISDSLTAEDFLEEREEMLQKMFPTSDLMPGASRLIHHLHENGIPICVATGTHTRHFDLKTQRHSELFSLMHHIIRGDDPEVKQGKPSPDIFLAAANRFEGGPVDPLRILVFEDAPSGVLAAKNAGMSVVMIPDARLDSTYHKVADQVLKSLLDFSPADWGLPPFENASTKLN
;
A
#
# COMPACT_ATOMS: atom_id res chain seq x y z
N MET A 1 27.54 -57.99 -50.91
CA MET A 1 26.32 -57.30 -51.43
C MET A 1 25.79 -56.45 -50.34
N THR A 2 25.97 -55.23 -50.53
CA THR A 2 26.03 -54.09 -49.62
C THR A 2 24.67 -53.64 -49.15
N ASN A 3 24.48 -53.45 -47.83
CA ASN A 3 23.32 -52.84 -47.25
C ASN A 3 23.78 -51.52 -46.61
N GLU A 4 23.34 -50.40 -47.21
CA GLU A 4 23.58 -49.07 -46.71
C GLU A 4 22.53 -48.68 -45.67
N ASN A 5 23.04 -48.34 -44.50
CA ASN A 5 22.25 -47.75 -43.39
C ASN A 5 21.96 -46.28 -43.72
N LYS A 6 20.69 -45.90 -43.68
CA LYS A 6 20.23 -44.52 -43.55
C LYS A 6 19.82 -44.29 -42.12
N HIS A 7 20.66 -43.63 -41.33
CA HIS A 7 20.25 -42.94 -40.11
C HIS A 7 19.68 -41.57 -40.50
N SER A 8 18.40 -41.40 -40.30
CA SER A 8 17.73 -40.08 -40.37
C SER A 8 17.78 -39.43 -39.02
N ASP A 9 18.32 -38.23 -39.01
CA ASP A 9 18.30 -37.24 -37.91
C ASP A 9 16.91 -37.01 -37.35
N CYS A 10 16.72 -37.28 -36.06
CA CYS A 10 15.61 -36.92 -35.23
C CYS A 10 16.10 -36.15 -33.98
N SER A 11 16.75 -35.01 -34.19
CA SER A 11 17.20 -34.18 -33.08
C SER A 11 17.17 -32.71 -33.45
N ASN A 12 15.96 -32.13 -33.67
CA ASN A 12 15.78 -30.68 -33.73
C ASN A 12 14.30 -30.24 -33.64
N MET A 13 13.45 -30.87 -32.85
CA MET A 13 12.09 -30.43 -32.59
C MET A 13 11.69 -30.45 -31.11
N ALA A 14 12.59 -30.17 -30.20
CA ALA A 14 12.28 -30.17 -28.77
C ALA A 14 12.80 -28.93 -28.01
N ASN A 15 12.86 -27.74 -28.66
CA ASN A 15 13.33 -26.54 -27.93
C ASN A 15 12.65 -25.23 -28.35
N GLN A 16 11.42 -25.26 -28.88
CA GLN A 16 10.64 -24.07 -29.19
C GLN A 16 9.29 -23.97 -28.47
N GLY A 17 9.03 -24.80 -27.44
CA GLY A 17 7.76 -24.88 -26.75
C GLY A 17 7.73 -24.46 -25.29
N MET A 18 8.77 -23.86 -24.71
CA MET A 18 8.81 -23.53 -23.27
C MET A 18 8.99 -22.05 -22.89
N ASN A 19 8.97 -21.13 -23.85
CA ASN A 19 9.10 -19.69 -23.52
C ASN A 19 7.83 -18.86 -23.71
N ASP A 20 6.68 -19.46 -24.05
CA ASP A 20 5.44 -18.72 -24.29
C ASP A 20 4.38 -18.81 -23.17
N ALA A 21 4.67 -19.49 -22.06
CA ALA A 21 3.70 -19.62 -20.97
C ALA A 21 3.71 -18.47 -19.94
N SER A 22 4.64 -17.52 -20.01
CA SER A 22 4.71 -16.39 -19.08
C SER A 22 4.12 -15.07 -19.63
N SER A 23 3.71 -15.02 -20.88
CA SER A 23 3.05 -13.84 -21.48
C SER A 23 1.51 -14.00 -21.55
N ALA A 24 0.95 -14.97 -20.84
CA ALA A 24 -0.49 -15.22 -20.82
C ALA A 24 -1.21 -14.07 -20.08
N ARG A 25 -1.57 -13.02 -20.85
CA ARG A 25 -2.70 -12.12 -20.61
C ARG A 25 -2.78 -11.52 -19.19
N LYS A 26 -1.94 -10.57 -18.88
CA LYS A 26 -2.35 -9.46 -18.01
C LYS A 26 -3.51 -8.77 -18.75
N GLY A 27 -4.74 -8.98 -18.32
CA GLY A 27 -5.89 -8.22 -18.82
C GLY A 27 -5.53 -6.75 -18.65
N SER A 28 -5.84 -5.90 -19.65
CA SER A 28 -5.61 -4.46 -19.56
C SER A 28 -6.18 -3.96 -18.24
N ILE A 29 -5.35 -3.37 -17.40
CA ILE A 29 -5.78 -2.72 -16.16
C ILE A 29 -6.75 -1.58 -16.51
N THR A 30 -7.85 -1.51 -15.79
CA THR A 30 -8.90 -0.52 -16.00
C THR A 30 -9.21 0.31 -14.76
N HIS A 31 -8.84 -0.18 -13.59
CA HIS A 31 -9.11 0.47 -12.30
C HIS A 31 -7.86 0.43 -11.44
N VAL A 32 -7.67 1.44 -10.61
CA VAL A 32 -6.53 1.53 -9.71
C VAL A 32 -7.00 1.77 -8.28
N ILE A 33 -6.41 1.04 -7.33
CA ILE A 33 -6.66 1.20 -5.91
C ILE A 33 -5.34 1.55 -5.22
N PHE A 34 -5.35 2.58 -4.39
CA PHE A 34 -4.20 3.01 -3.62
C PHE A 34 -4.40 2.72 -2.13
N ASP A 35 -3.40 2.15 -1.47
CA ASP A 35 -3.23 2.38 -0.05
C ASP A 35 -2.91 3.86 0.21
N MET A 36 -2.91 4.29 1.47
CA MET A 36 -2.68 5.69 1.82
C MET A 36 -1.39 5.91 2.63
N ASP A 37 -1.27 5.27 3.78
CA ASP A 37 -0.20 5.54 4.73
C ASP A 37 1.12 4.88 4.30
N GLY A 38 2.17 5.65 4.10
CA GLY A 38 3.44 5.17 3.55
C GLY A 38 3.51 5.14 2.03
N LEU A 39 2.36 5.27 1.34
CA LEU A 39 2.25 5.23 -0.11
C LEU A 39 1.88 6.59 -0.74
N LEU A 40 0.70 7.12 -0.43
CA LEU A 40 0.24 8.44 -0.90
C LEU A 40 0.66 9.55 0.06
N LEU A 41 0.49 9.30 1.36
CA LEU A 41 0.95 10.17 2.43
C LEU A 41 2.24 9.60 3.02
N GLY A 42 3.16 10.49 3.35
CA GLY A 42 4.53 10.15 3.74
C GLY A 42 4.60 9.20 4.92
N ILE A 43 5.73 8.51 5.01
CA ILE A 43 6.16 7.66 6.13
C ILE A 43 6.04 8.39 7.48
N ASN A 44 5.84 9.72 7.46
CA ASN A 44 5.62 10.53 8.65
C ASN A 44 4.41 10.08 9.47
N THR A 45 3.38 9.46 8.88
CA THR A 45 2.21 9.00 9.64
C THR A 45 2.57 7.88 10.62
N GLU A 46 3.39 6.91 10.22
CA GLU A 46 3.98 5.90 11.13
C GLU A 46 5.02 6.53 12.07
N LYS A 47 5.79 7.50 11.57
CA LYS A 47 6.76 8.24 12.37
C LYS A 47 6.07 9.07 13.46
N PHE A 48 4.91 9.66 13.21
CA PHE A 48 4.18 10.42 14.21
C PHE A 48 3.80 9.57 15.42
N TYR A 49 3.39 8.31 15.23
CA TYR A 49 3.16 7.41 16.36
C TYR A 49 4.43 7.20 17.19
N THR A 50 5.57 6.98 16.55
CA THR A 50 6.86 6.82 17.22
C THR A 50 7.27 8.11 17.94
N GLU A 51 7.19 9.26 17.27
CA GLU A 51 7.56 10.58 17.80
C GLU A 51 6.72 10.97 19.01
N VAL A 52 5.41 10.73 18.97
CA VAL A 52 4.54 10.96 20.14
C VAL A 52 4.95 10.09 21.32
N GLN A 53 5.26 8.82 21.09
CA GLN A 53 5.72 7.90 22.14
C GLN A 53 7.07 8.33 22.72
N GLU A 54 7.99 8.80 21.89
CA GLU A 54 9.26 9.36 22.30
C GLU A 54 9.08 10.63 23.15
N ILE A 55 8.19 11.55 22.74
CA ILE A 55 7.88 12.77 23.48
C ILE A 55 7.27 12.44 24.86
N ILE A 56 6.33 11.50 24.92
CA ILE A 56 5.71 11.07 26.17
C ILE A 56 6.77 10.49 27.11
N LEU A 57 7.62 9.55 26.63
CA LEU A 57 8.64 8.90 27.43
C LEU A 57 9.76 9.85 27.90
N ALA A 58 10.11 10.83 27.08
CA ALA A 58 11.14 11.81 27.44
C ALA A 58 10.83 12.54 28.76
N ARG A 59 9.56 12.77 29.11
CA ARG A 59 9.12 13.38 30.37
C ARG A 59 9.43 12.53 31.61
N TYR A 60 9.56 11.23 31.38
CA TYR A 60 9.88 10.24 32.43
C TYR A 60 11.35 9.80 32.39
N ASN A 61 12.20 10.48 31.57
CA ASN A 61 13.59 10.09 31.30
C ASN A 61 13.72 8.65 30.79
N LYS A 62 12.77 8.22 29.93
CA LYS A 62 12.75 6.91 29.27
C LYS A 62 12.88 7.09 27.76
N ASN A 63 13.32 6.03 27.09
CA ASN A 63 13.48 6.00 25.64
C ASN A 63 12.50 4.99 25.01
N PHE A 64 12.04 5.30 23.80
CA PHE A 64 11.30 4.39 22.95
C PHE A 64 12.28 3.65 22.04
N ASP A 65 12.25 2.32 22.04
CA ASP A 65 13.12 1.51 21.21
C ASP A 65 12.34 0.46 20.40
N TRP A 66 13.05 -0.19 19.49
CA TRP A 66 12.48 -1.22 18.64
C TRP A 66 12.01 -2.46 19.42
N SER A 67 12.61 -2.78 20.55
CA SER A 67 12.18 -3.90 21.39
C SER A 67 10.79 -3.64 21.97
N LEU A 68 10.57 -2.43 22.49
CA LEU A 68 9.26 -2.00 22.98
C LEU A 68 8.24 -1.93 21.85
N LYS A 69 8.60 -1.35 20.69
CA LYS A 69 7.73 -1.30 19.51
C LYS A 69 7.30 -2.70 19.07
N ALA A 70 8.22 -3.65 19.00
CA ALA A 70 7.92 -5.04 18.61
C ALA A 70 6.92 -5.72 19.58
N LYS A 71 7.01 -5.45 20.87
CA LYS A 71 6.07 -5.98 21.87
C LYS A 71 4.66 -5.39 21.75
N MET A 72 4.54 -4.19 21.21
CA MET A 72 3.27 -3.49 21.00
C MET A 72 2.59 -3.84 19.69
N MET A 73 3.36 -4.18 18.65
CA MET A 73 2.84 -4.46 17.32
C MET A 73 1.80 -5.57 17.30
N GLY A 74 0.75 -5.37 16.49
CA GLY A 74 -0.33 -6.35 16.31
C GLY A 74 -1.32 -6.48 17.48
N LYS A 75 -1.12 -5.74 18.58
CA LYS A 75 -2.04 -5.72 19.72
C LYS A 75 -3.15 -4.69 19.52
N LYS A 76 -4.27 -4.90 20.21
CA LYS A 76 -5.31 -3.86 20.35
C LYS A 76 -4.74 -2.64 21.05
N ALA A 77 -5.27 -1.45 20.74
CA ALA A 77 -4.75 -0.17 21.25
C ALA A 77 -4.53 -0.17 22.76
N ILE A 78 -5.52 -0.62 23.54
CA ILE A 78 -5.42 -0.66 25.01
C ILE A 78 -4.39 -1.68 25.52
N GLU A 79 -4.25 -2.82 24.84
CA GLU A 79 -3.24 -3.83 25.18
C GLU A 79 -1.82 -3.33 24.88
N ALA A 80 -1.64 -2.65 23.74
CA ALA A 80 -0.38 -2.02 23.40
C ALA A 80 -0.02 -0.89 24.37
N ALA A 81 -1.01 -0.10 24.81
CA ALA A 81 -0.83 0.95 25.81
C ALA A 81 -0.39 0.38 27.17
N ARG A 82 -0.99 -0.74 27.62
CA ARG A 82 -0.55 -1.42 28.84
C ARG A 82 0.89 -1.89 28.74
N VAL A 83 1.25 -2.55 27.64
CA VAL A 83 2.65 -2.94 27.40
C VAL A 83 3.57 -1.72 27.44
N PHE A 84 3.17 -0.59 26.84
CA PHE A 84 3.97 0.63 26.84
C PHE A 84 4.25 1.14 28.26
N VAL A 85 3.24 1.32 29.09
CA VAL A 85 3.41 1.89 30.44
C VAL A 85 4.09 0.91 31.40
N GLU A 86 3.81 -0.39 31.29
CA GLU A 86 4.39 -1.44 32.13
C GLU A 86 5.87 -1.67 31.82
N GLU A 87 6.23 -1.90 30.55
CA GLU A 87 7.59 -2.18 30.12
C GLU A 87 8.55 -0.98 30.33
N THR A 88 8.02 0.22 30.28
CA THR A 88 8.82 1.42 30.57
C THR A 88 8.85 1.79 32.06
N GLY A 89 8.06 1.11 32.90
CA GLY A 89 8.00 1.33 34.34
C GLY A 89 7.41 2.67 34.73
N ILE A 90 6.45 3.19 33.96
CA ILE A 90 5.76 4.47 34.23
C ILE A 90 4.30 4.29 34.64
N SER A 91 3.83 3.07 34.79
CA SER A 91 2.43 2.74 35.11
C SER A 91 1.89 3.39 36.39
N ASP A 92 2.78 3.71 37.36
CA ASP A 92 2.39 4.43 38.57
C ASP A 92 2.13 5.94 38.31
N SER A 93 2.59 6.47 37.18
CA SER A 93 2.52 7.90 36.84
C SER A 93 1.63 8.19 35.62
N LEU A 94 1.38 7.19 34.78
CA LEU A 94 0.57 7.30 33.57
C LEU A 94 -0.18 6.00 33.35
N THR A 95 -1.51 6.06 33.39
CA THR A 95 -2.35 4.89 33.07
C THR A 95 -2.33 4.58 31.57
N ALA A 96 -2.70 3.37 31.17
CA ALA A 96 -2.80 3.01 29.76
C ALA A 96 -3.89 3.84 29.04
N GLU A 97 -4.96 4.15 29.73
CA GLU A 97 -6.08 4.96 29.26
C GLU A 97 -5.64 6.42 29.04
N ASP A 98 -4.97 7.03 30.03
CA ASP A 98 -4.44 8.41 29.92
C ASP A 98 -3.38 8.51 28.82
N PHE A 99 -2.52 7.50 28.69
CA PHE A 99 -1.56 7.42 27.58
C PHE A 99 -2.26 7.43 26.22
N LEU A 100 -3.35 6.67 26.05
CA LEU A 100 -4.10 6.64 24.79
C LEU A 100 -4.74 7.99 24.48
N GLU A 101 -5.33 8.63 25.49
CA GLU A 101 -5.94 9.97 25.32
C GLU A 101 -4.89 11.01 24.93
N GLU A 102 -3.79 11.08 25.65
CA GLU A 102 -2.71 12.02 25.37
C GLU A 102 -2.08 11.77 23.99
N ARG A 103 -1.82 10.49 23.65
CA ARG A 103 -1.30 10.12 22.34
C ARG A 103 -2.24 10.60 21.23
N GLU A 104 -3.55 10.39 21.40
CA GLU A 104 -4.56 10.81 20.44
C GLU A 104 -4.58 12.32 20.26
N GLU A 105 -4.53 13.09 21.34
CA GLU A 105 -4.46 14.56 21.29
C GLU A 105 -3.23 15.08 20.54
N MET A 106 -2.08 14.43 20.74
CA MET A 106 -0.84 14.80 20.04
C MET A 106 -0.92 14.45 18.55
N LEU A 107 -1.40 13.25 18.23
CA LEU A 107 -1.57 12.81 16.85
C LEU A 107 -2.53 13.70 16.07
N GLN A 108 -3.61 14.17 16.68
CA GLN A 108 -4.55 15.12 16.05
C GLN A 108 -3.87 16.43 15.61
N LYS A 109 -2.85 16.88 16.33
CA LYS A 109 -2.07 18.07 15.98
C LYS A 109 -1.04 17.79 14.90
N MET A 110 -0.56 16.55 14.80
CA MET A 110 0.49 16.16 13.86
C MET A 110 -0.06 15.69 12.50
N PHE A 111 -1.16 14.94 12.48
CA PHE A 111 -1.74 14.42 11.25
C PHE A 111 -2.04 15.48 10.17
N PRO A 112 -2.52 16.69 10.51
CA PRO A 112 -2.72 17.74 9.52
C PRO A 112 -1.42 18.22 8.83
N THR A 113 -0.26 17.86 9.35
CA THR A 113 1.03 18.19 8.73
C THR A 113 1.56 17.11 7.77
N SER A 114 0.80 16.05 7.54
CA SER A 114 1.17 14.97 6.61
C SER A 114 1.44 15.50 5.21
N ASP A 115 2.54 15.10 4.60
CA ASP A 115 2.93 15.47 3.26
C ASP A 115 2.69 14.32 2.27
N LEU A 116 2.49 14.67 1.00
CA LEU A 116 2.37 13.67 -0.07
C LEU A 116 3.72 13.00 -0.34
N MET A 117 3.67 11.71 -0.65
CA MET A 117 4.83 10.99 -1.17
C MET A 117 5.22 11.48 -2.57
N PRO A 118 6.53 11.46 -2.91
CA PRO A 118 6.99 11.84 -4.23
C PRO A 118 6.30 11.03 -5.33
N GLY A 119 5.68 11.73 -6.28
CA GLY A 119 4.98 11.12 -7.41
C GLY A 119 3.48 10.85 -7.19
N ALA A 120 2.96 10.89 -5.95
CA ALA A 120 1.56 10.62 -5.65
C ALA A 120 0.62 11.58 -6.42
N SER A 121 0.82 12.89 -6.28
CA SER A 121 0.01 13.89 -6.98
C SER A 121 0.08 13.72 -8.50
N ARG A 122 1.29 13.50 -9.06
CA ARG A 122 1.47 13.30 -10.51
C ARG A 122 0.67 12.10 -11.02
N LEU A 123 0.75 10.98 -10.31
CA LEU A 123 0.09 9.74 -10.73
C LEU A 123 -1.43 9.86 -10.63
N ILE A 124 -1.94 10.41 -9.53
CA ILE A 124 -3.39 10.59 -9.30
C ILE A 124 -3.98 11.49 -10.38
N HIS A 125 -3.41 12.67 -10.64
CA HIS A 125 -3.90 13.57 -11.70
C HIS A 125 -3.87 12.90 -13.07
N HIS A 126 -2.75 12.23 -13.39
CA HIS A 126 -2.61 11.54 -14.69
C HIS A 126 -3.70 10.49 -14.89
N LEU A 127 -3.96 9.62 -13.91
CA LEU A 127 -5.00 8.60 -14.02
C LEU A 127 -6.39 9.22 -14.13
N HIS A 128 -6.67 10.23 -13.30
CA HIS A 128 -7.96 10.93 -13.31
C HIS A 128 -8.21 11.64 -14.64
N GLU A 129 -7.24 12.38 -15.16
CA GLU A 129 -7.33 13.10 -16.45
C GLU A 129 -7.52 12.16 -17.64
N ASN A 130 -7.04 10.92 -17.53
CA ASN A 130 -7.23 9.88 -18.54
C ASN A 130 -8.48 9.02 -18.31
N GLY A 131 -9.36 9.40 -17.38
CA GLY A 131 -10.62 8.71 -17.13
C GLY A 131 -10.46 7.31 -16.52
N ILE A 132 -9.32 7.02 -15.89
CA ILE A 132 -9.12 5.77 -15.15
C ILE A 132 -9.75 5.92 -13.76
N PRO A 133 -10.77 5.12 -13.39
CA PRO A 133 -11.35 5.17 -12.07
C PRO A 133 -10.33 4.75 -11.00
N ILE A 134 -10.16 5.62 -10.01
CA ILE A 134 -9.20 5.45 -8.92
C ILE A 134 -9.91 5.53 -7.56
N CYS A 135 -9.46 4.76 -6.58
CA CYS A 135 -9.96 4.88 -5.21
C CYS A 135 -8.85 4.65 -4.18
N VAL A 136 -9.14 4.98 -2.93
CA VAL A 136 -8.28 4.70 -1.79
C VAL A 136 -8.87 3.57 -0.96
N ALA A 137 -8.02 2.64 -0.50
CA ALA A 137 -8.36 1.55 0.41
C ALA A 137 -7.34 1.51 1.56
N THR A 138 -7.65 2.25 2.64
CA THR A 138 -6.75 2.45 3.80
C THR A 138 -7.26 1.79 5.07
N GLY A 139 -6.35 1.19 5.85
CA GLY A 139 -6.67 0.72 7.21
C GLY A 139 -6.95 1.84 8.21
N THR A 140 -6.71 3.09 7.85
CA THR A 140 -6.97 4.26 8.69
C THR A 140 -8.47 4.49 8.85
N HIS A 141 -8.91 4.72 10.11
CA HIS A 141 -10.30 5.04 10.45
C HIS A 141 -10.68 6.45 10.00
N THR A 142 -11.96 6.69 9.81
CA THR A 142 -12.55 7.95 9.29
C THR A 142 -11.96 9.19 9.96
N ARG A 143 -11.93 9.27 11.29
CA ARG A 143 -11.43 10.44 12.02
C ARG A 143 -9.97 10.79 11.69
N HIS A 144 -9.09 9.80 11.65
CA HIS A 144 -7.67 10.03 11.31
C HIS A 144 -7.49 10.30 9.83
N PHE A 145 -8.28 9.67 8.96
CA PHE A 145 -8.28 9.94 7.53
C PHE A 145 -8.53 11.43 7.26
N ASP A 146 -9.59 11.99 7.84
CA ASP A 146 -9.98 13.39 7.64
C ASP A 146 -8.86 14.35 8.10
N LEU A 147 -8.19 14.06 9.22
CA LEU A 147 -7.06 14.84 9.70
C LEU A 147 -5.83 14.75 8.78
N LYS A 148 -5.46 13.53 8.36
CA LYS A 148 -4.28 13.28 7.52
C LYS A 148 -4.42 13.89 6.13
N THR A 149 -5.64 13.91 5.58
CA THR A 149 -5.92 14.39 4.22
C THR A 149 -6.35 15.85 4.16
N GLN A 150 -6.51 16.53 5.28
CA GLN A 150 -7.05 17.89 5.38
C GLN A 150 -6.36 18.88 4.44
N ARG A 151 -5.03 18.83 4.32
CA ARG A 151 -4.23 19.70 3.44
C ARG A 151 -4.25 19.28 1.97
N HIS A 152 -4.78 18.10 1.67
CA HIS A 152 -4.75 17.46 0.36
C HIS A 152 -6.15 17.13 -0.14
N SER A 153 -7.19 17.79 0.42
CA SER A 153 -8.59 17.50 0.13
C SER A 153 -8.93 17.57 -1.37
N GLU A 154 -8.33 18.50 -2.11
CA GLU A 154 -8.50 18.62 -3.57
C GLU A 154 -8.01 17.36 -4.29
N LEU A 155 -6.83 16.83 -3.92
CA LEU A 155 -6.29 15.61 -4.52
C LEU A 155 -7.16 14.39 -4.20
N PHE A 156 -7.61 14.27 -2.94
CA PHE A 156 -8.46 13.16 -2.53
C PHE A 156 -9.89 13.25 -3.08
N SER A 157 -10.35 14.44 -3.50
CA SER A 157 -11.63 14.62 -4.19
C SER A 157 -11.64 14.03 -5.61
N LEU A 158 -10.48 13.74 -6.19
CA LEU A 158 -10.36 13.07 -7.49
C LEU A 158 -10.64 11.55 -7.41
N MET A 159 -10.68 10.98 -6.21
CA MET A 159 -11.00 9.57 -6.00
C MET A 159 -12.48 9.30 -6.26
N HIS A 160 -12.76 8.22 -6.98
CA HIS A 160 -14.14 7.76 -7.18
C HIS A 160 -14.83 7.49 -5.82
N HIS A 161 -14.10 6.85 -4.90
CA HIS A 161 -14.55 6.60 -3.53
C HIS A 161 -13.35 6.27 -2.61
N ILE A 162 -13.62 6.17 -1.32
CA ILE A 162 -12.61 5.86 -0.29
C ILE A 162 -13.18 4.81 0.64
N ILE A 163 -12.45 3.69 0.79
CA ILE A 163 -12.73 2.66 1.79
C ILE A 163 -11.76 2.86 2.96
N ARG A 164 -12.29 2.95 4.16
CA ARG A 164 -11.55 3.18 5.40
C ARG A 164 -11.58 1.94 6.28
N GLY A 165 -10.70 1.87 7.27
CA GLY A 165 -10.60 0.72 8.17
C GLY A 165 -11.82 0.46 9.04
N ASP A 166 -12.69 1.46 9.24
CA ASP A 166 -13.96 1.38 9.95
C ASP A 166 -15.18 1.23 9.03
N ASP A 167 -14.96 0.96 7.74
CA ASP A 167 -16.04 0.69 6.79
C ASP A 167 -16.80 -0.59 7.16
N PRO A 168 -18.15 -0.59 7.16
CA PRO A 168 -18.94 -1.76 7.53
C PRO A 168 -18.69 -3.03 6.71
N GLU A 169 -18.19 -2.90 5.48
CA GLU A 169 -17.85 -4.04 4.63
C GLU A 169 -16.48 -4.65 4.97
N VAL A 170 -15.62 -3.94 5.70
CA VAL A 170 -14.31 -4.42 6.14
C VAL A 170 -14.45 -5.14 7.47
N LYS A 171 -14.51 -6.47 7.44
CA LYS A 171 -14.65 -7.30 8.65
C LYS A 171 -13.30 -7.60 9.30
N GLN A 172 -12.27 -7.75 8.48
CA GLN A 172 -10.91 -8.03 8.90
C GLN A 172 -9.93 -7.10 8.19
N GLY A 173 -8.92 -6.62 8.92
CA GLY A 173 -7.84 -5.81 8.35
C GLY A 173 -6.87 -6.63 7.48
N LYS A 174 -6.04 -5.94 6.69
CA LYS A 174 -4.95 -6.55 5.92
C LYS A 174 -4.13 -7.49 6.82
N PRO A 175 -3.81 -8.71 6.40
CA PRO A 175 -3.81 -9.23 5.02
C PRO A 175 -5.13 -9.88 4.54
N SER A 176 -6.27 -9.69 5.25
CA SER A 176 -7.58 -10.07 4.69
C SER A 176 -7.87 -9.22 3.45
N PRO A 177 -8.50 -9.80 2.39
CA PRO A 177 -8.80 -9.08 1.16
C PRO A 177 -9.99 -8.11 1.28
N ASP A 178 -10.68 -8.08 2.42
CA ASP A 178 -11.96 -7.38 2.63
C ASP A 178 -11.95 -5.96 2.08
N ILE A 179 -10.93 -5.19 2.43
CA ILE A 179 -10.86 -3.77 2.06
C ILE A 179 -10.71 -3.56 0.54
N PHE A 180 -9.95 -4.42 -0.14
CA PHE A 180 -9.79 -4.33 -1.59
C PHE A 180 -11.01 -4.88 -2.33
N LEU A 181 -11.66 -5.92 -1.81
CA LEU A 181 -12.92 -6.42 -2.36
C LEU A 181 -14.05 -5.40 -2.20
N ALA A 182 -14.15 -4.73 -1.03
CA ALA A 182 -15.08 -3.63 -0.81
C ALA A 182 -14.83 -2.48 -1.81
N ALA A 183 -13.57 -2.14 -2.05
CA ALA A 183 -13.20 -1.14 -3.04
C ALA A 183 -13.62 -1.55 -4.46
N ALA A 184 -13.33 -2.78 -4.88
CA ALA A 184 -13.71 -3.29 -6.19
C ALA A 184 -15.22 -3.31 -6.42
N ASN A 185 -16.00 -3.62 -5.38
CA ASN A 185 -17.45 -3.69 -5.44
C ASN A 185 -18.13 -2.31 -5.57
N ARG A 186 -17.48 -1.23 -5.13
CA ARG A 186 -18.04 0.13 -5.08
C ARG A 186 -17.76 0.97 -6.31
N PHE A 187 -16.99 0.51 -7.26
CA PHE A 187 -16.84 1.21 -8.53
C PHE A 187 -18.17 1.22 -9.29
N GLU A 188 -18.42 2.28 -10.05
CA GLU A 188 -19.62 2.41 -10.87
C GLU A 188 -19.71 1.27 -11.90
N GLY A 189 -20.92 0.71 -12.07
CA GLY A 189 -21.17 -0.40 -12.97
C GLY A 189 -21.10 -1.79 -12.30
N GLY A 190 -20.83 -1.85 -10.98
CA GLY A 190 -20.81 -3.08 -10.21
C GLY A 190 -19.40 -3.65 -9.98
N PRO A 191 -19.28 -4.85 -9.43
CA PRO A 191 -17.99 -5.43 -9.08
C PRO A 191 -17.05 -5.49 -10.28
N VAL A 192 -15.87 -4.91 -10.12
CA VAL A 192 -14.82 -4.97 -11.13
C VAL A 192 -14.07 -6.28 -11.01
N ASP A 193 -13.78 -6.93 -12.15
CA ASP A 193 -12.94 -8.14 -12.19
C ASP A 193 -11.57 -7.84 -11.52
N PRO A 194 -11.19 -8.56 -10.45
CA PRO A 194 -9.92 -8.36 -9.77
C PRO A 194 -8.70 -8.39 -10.69
N LEU A 195 -8.74 -9.18 -11.77
CA LEU A 195 -7.64 -9.26 -12.75
C LEU A 195 -7.44 -7.97 -13.55
N ARG A 196 -8.40 -7.04 -13.50
CA ARG A 196 -8.36 -5.73 -14.16
C ARG A 196 -8.05 -4.59 -13.19
N ILE A 197 -7.72 -4.92 -11.94
CA ILE A 197 -7.39 -3.94 -10.90
C ILE A 197 -5.90 -3.98 -10.59
N LEU A 198 -5.29 -2.80 -10.54
CA LEU A 198 -3.93 -2.61 -10.05
C LEU A 198 -3.97 -1.94 -8.70
N VAL A 199 -3.35 -2.57 -7.70
CA VAL A 199 -3.20 -2.02 -6.35
C VAL A 199 -1.80 -1.44 -6.19
N PHE A 200 -1.70 -0.28 -5.54
CA PHE A 200 -0.43 0.27 -5.06
C PHE A 200 -0.39 0.15 -3.54
N GLU A 201 0.72 -0.34 -3.02
CA GLU A 201 0.93 -0.66 -1.60
C GLU A 201 2.38 -0.44 -1.17
N ASP A 202 2.61 -0.15 0.12
CA ASP A 202 3.94 -0.05 0.71
C ASP A 202 4.26 -1.20 1.67
N ALA A 203 3.24 -1.82 2.26
CA ALA A 203 3.35 -2.79 3.35
C ALA A 203 3.13 -4.24 2.90
N PRO A 204 3.90 -5.22 3.44
CA PRO A 204 3.73 -6.64 3.13
C PRO A 204 2.32 -7.18 3.36
N SER A 205 1.65 -6.73 4.43
CA SER A 205 0.28 -7.14 4.74
C SER A 205 -0.73 -6.68 3.68
N GLY A 206 -0.54 -5.47 3.14
CA GLY A 206 -1.38 -4.94 2.09
C GLY A 206 -1.11 -5.62 0.74
N VAL A 207 0.16 -5.91 0.42
CA VAL A 207 0.51 -6.71 -0.76
C VAL A 207 -0.18 -8.08 -0.71
N LEU A 208 -0.13 -8.76 0.44
CA LEU A 208 -0.84 -10.04 0.63
C LEU A 208 -2.35 -9.89 0.50
N ALA A 209 -2.94 -8.82 1.04
CA ALA A 209 -4.37 -8.57 0.92
C ALA A 209 -4.80 -8.37 -0.54
N ALA A 210 -4.03 -7.63 -1.34
CA ALA A 210 -4.27 -7.45 -2.78
C ALA A 210 -4.18 -8.78 -3.53
N LYS A 211 -3.16 -9.59 -3.25
CA LYS A 211 -3.02 -10.94 -3.84
C LYS A 211 -4.16 -11.88 -3.43
N ASN A 212 -4.57 -11.84 -2.17
CA ASN A 212 -5.72 -12.62 -1.67
C ASN A 212 -7.05 -12.17 -2.31
N ALA A 213 -7.15 -10.91 -2.73
CA ALA A 213 -8.27 -10.39 -3.50
C ALA A 213 -8.20 -10.77 -5.00
N GLY A 214 -7.12 -11.42 -5.46
CA GLY A 214 -6.92 -11.78 -6.87
C GLY A 214 -6.42 -10.64 -7.76
N MET A 215 -5.94 -9.53 -7.16
CA MET A 215 -5.52 -8.32 -7.86
C MET A 215 -4.00 -8.32 -8.15
N SER A 216 -3.60 -7.52 -9.14
CA SER A 216 -2.20 -7.19 -9.37
C SER A 216 -1.74 -6.11 -8.40
N VAL A 217 -0.46 -6.15 -7.96
CA VAL A 217 0.06 -5.20 -6.98
C VAL A 217 1.46 -4.70 -7.32
N VAL A 218 1.60 -3.37 -7.29
CA VAL A 218 2.89 -2.66 -7.31
C VAL A 218 3.23 -2.27 -5.88
N MET A 219 4.39 -2.69 -5.42
CA MET A 219 4.87 -2.37 -4.07
C MET A 219 5.90 -1.24 -4.11
N ILE A 220 5.73 -0.24 -3.25
CA ILE A 220 6.68 0.85 -3.01
C ILE A 220 7.10 0.80 -1.53
N PRO A 221 7.97 -0.14 -1.15
CA PRO A 221 8.33 -0.36 0.24
C PRO A 221 9.23 0.74 0.80
N ASP A 222 9.19 0.94 2.12
CA ASP A 222 10.24 1.67 2.81
C ASP A 222 11.60 1.01 2.52
N ALA A 223 12.63 1.83 2.27
CA ALA A 223 13.97 1.36 1.92
C ALA A 223 14.62 0.49 3.02
N ARG A 224 14.12 0.56 4.25
CA ARG A 224 14.59 -0.24 5.41
C ARG A 224 13.93 -1.62 5.48
N LEU A 225 12.85 -1.86 4.71
CA LEU A 225 12.17 -3.15 4.68
C LEU A 225 13.03 -4.21 4.03
N ASP A 226 13.18 -5.37 4.68
CA ASP A 226 13.93 -6.49 4.13
C ASP A 226 13.33 -6.98 2.81
N SER A 227 14.20 -7.20 1.82
CA SER A 227 13.79 -7.57 0.46
C SER A 227 13.09 -8.93 0.35
N THR A 228 13.15 -9.77 1.39
CA THR A 228 12.41 -11.03 1.42
C THR A 228 10.90 -10.83 1.38
N TYR A 229 10.41 -9.67 1.87
CA TYR A 229 8.99 -9.29 1.84
C TYR A 229 8.52 -8.79 0.46
N HIS A 230 9.43 -8.54 -0.47
CA HIS A 230 9.10 -8.01 -1.80
C HIS A 230 8.61 -9.09 -2.79
N LYS A 231 8.83 -10.37 -2.50
CA LYS A 231 8.68 -11.48 -3.46
C LYS A 231 7.26 -11.75 -3.96
N VAL A 232 6.25 -11.27 -3.23
CA VAL A 232 4.84 -11.55 -3.54
C VAL A 232 4.24 -10.49 -4.47
N ALA A 233 4.85 -9.29 -4.52
CA ALA A 233 4.40 -8.20 -5.40
C ALA A 233 4.70 -8.53 -6.87
N ASP A 234 3.83 -8.08 -7.78
CA ASP A 234 4.03 -8.23 -9.23
C ASP A 234 5.11 -7.28 -9.76
N GLN A 235 5.28 -6.13 -9.11
CA GLN A 235 6.34 -5.16 -9.38
C GLN A 235 6.75 -4.49 -8.07
N VAL A 236 8.05 -4.17 -7.94
CA VAL A 236 8.59 -3.41 -6.80
C VAL A 236 9.31 -2.18 -7.33
N LEU A 237 8.97 -1.01 -6.82
CA LEU A 237 9.57 0.27 -7.21
C LEU A 237 10.12 0.97 -5.97
N LYS A 238 11.06 1.88 -6.17
CA LYS A 238 11.61 2.70 -5.07
C LYS A 238 10.74 3.93 -4.77
N SER A 239 9.96 4.37 -5.77
CA SER A 239 9.11 5.56 -5.68
C SER A 239 7.97 5.45 -6.69
N LEU A 240 6.84 6.12 -6.43
CA LEU A 240 5.79 6.33 -7.44
C LEU A 240 6.30 7.13 -8.65
N LEU A 241 7.42 7.85 -8.52
CA LEU A 241 8.08 8.53 -9.64
C LEU A 241 8.62 7.55 -10.69
N ASP A 242 8.96 6.33 -10.29
CA ASP A 242 9.53 5.29 -11.16
C ASP A 242 8.44 4.48 -11.90
N PHE A 243 7.17 4.71 -11.59
CA PHE A 243 6.08 3.97 -12.20
C PHE A 243 5.88 4.35 -13.66
N SER A 244 5.77 3.33 -14.53
CA SER A 244 5.43 3.44 -15.93
C SER A 244 4.00 2.90 -16.18
N PRO A 245 3.00 3.77 -16.40
CA PRO A 245 1.62 3.32 -16.64
C PRO A 245 1.51 2.40 -17.87
N ALA A 246 2.31 2.64 -18.91
CA ALA A 246 2.29 1.85 -20.14
C ALA A 246 2.62 0.37 -19.92
N ASP A 247 3.45 0.03 -18.94
CA ASP A 247 3.79 -1.36 -18.60
C ASP A 247 2.58 -2.18 -18.10
N TRP A 248 1.53 -1.47 -17.71
CA TRP A 248 0.27 -2.03 -17.20
C TRP A 248 -0.92 -1.83 -18.15
N GLY A 249 -0.65 -1.36 -19.37
CA GLY A 249 -1.69 -1.05 -20.36
C GLY A 249 -2.54 0.18 -20.02
N LEU A 250 -2.06 1.02 -19.10
CA LEU A 250 -2.64 2.31 -18.78
C LEU A 250 -2.07 3.39 -19.74
N PRO A 251 -2.77 4.52 -19.95
CA PRO A 251 -2.26 5.64 -20.74
C PRO A 251 -0.86 6.06 -20.27
N PRO A 252 0.12 6.22 -21.18
CA PRO A 252 1.47 6.64 -20.81
C PRO A 252 1.49 8.08 -20.31
N PHE A 253 2.45 8.43 -19.43
CA PHE A 253 2.69 9.83 -19.12
C PHE A 253 3.04 10.61 -20.40
N GLU A 254 2.46 11.80 -20.57
CA GLU A 254 2.86 12.69 -21.65
C GLU A 254 4.35 13.05 -21.52
N ASN A 255 5.10 12.86 -22.60
CA ASN A 255 6.48 13.35 -22.65
C ASN A 255 6.46 14.88 -22.67
N ALA A 256 7.24 15.52 -21.82
CA ALA A 256 7.36 16.99 -21.77
C ALA A 256 7.78 17.64 -23.11
N SER A 257 8.15 16.83 -24.12
CA SER A 257 8.58 17.26 -25.45
C SER A 257 7.44 17.56 -26.43
N THR A 258 6.17 17.29 -26.10
CA THR A 258 5.05 17.41 -27.04
C THR A 258 4.28 18.74 -26.93
N LYS A 259 4.65 19.63 -26.00
CA LYS A 259 4.01 20.96 -25.85
C LYS A 259 4.72 22.11 -26.57
N LEU A 260 5.48 21.83 -27.62
CA LEU A 260 6.09 22.85 -28.50
C LEU A 260 5.63 22.62 -29.97
N ASN A 261 4.35 22.88 -30.20
CA ASN A 261 3.87 23.20 -31.57
C ASN A 261 2.65 24.12 -31.46
#